data_6bb5c79ce0e347853eeb527c9f73196c
#
_entry.id   6bb5c79ce0e347853eeb527c9f73196c
#
_cell.length_a   1.000
_cell.length_b   1.000
_cell.length_c   1.000
_cell.angle_alpha   90.00
_cell.angle_beta   90.00
_cell.angle_gamma   90.00
#
_symmetry.space_group_name_H-M   'P 1'
#
loop_
_entity.id
_entity.type
_entity.pdbx_description
1 polymer ?
#
loop_
_entity_poly.entity_id
_entity_poly.type
_entity_poly.pdbx_seq_one_letter_code
_entity_poly.pdbx_strand_id
1 'polypeptide(L)'
;KIVCISCGFLQGSGDQRKLVIKSLSGDNEPQLLAAFSSILDKWSHNNEARYLCAHNGKEFDFPYLCRRMIINNIPLPSLLNIAGKKPWEITHLDTLELWKFGDFKNYTSLNLLATALSIPTPKDDIDGSMVWEVYWKERNLDRIVTYCQKDVITLARIFLRLQGEPGIDDQHVEFKN
;
A
#
# COMPACT_ATOMS: atom_id res chain seq x y z
N LYS A 1 3.04 -9.06 -14.22
CA LYS A 1 4.08 -9.14 -13.17
C LYS A 1 4.08 -7.88 -12.31
N ILE A 2 4.66 -7.98 -11.12
CA ILE A 2 4.92 -6.84 -10.24
C ILE A 2 6.30 -6.26 -10.57
N VAL A 3 6.39 -4.94 -10.67
CA VAL A 3 7.63 -4.21 -10.97
C VAL A 3 7.99 -3.19 -9.89
N CYS A 4 7.02 -2.84 -9.03
CA CYS A 4 7.22 -1.96 -7.88
C CYS A 4 6.28 -2.37 -6.74
N ILE A 5 6.77 -2.33 -5.51
CA ILE A 5 5.99 -2.38 -4.27
C ILE A 5 6.51 -1.26 -3.37
N SER A 6 5.66 -0.31 -3.01
CA SER A 6 5.95 0.68 -1.99
C SER A 6 5.14 0.38 -0.73
N CYS A 7 5.79 0.41 0.42
CA CYS A 7 5.13 0.24 1.71
C CYS A 7 5.56 1.34 2.68
N GLY A 8 4.63 1.77 3.53
CA GLY A 8 4.85 2.80 4.53
C GLY A 8 4.66 2.27 5.95
N PHE A 9 5.43 2.80 6.88
CA PHE A 9 5.35 2.50 8.30
C PHE A 9 5.10 3.79 9.06
N LEU A 10 4.01 3.84 9.82
CA LEU A 10 3.74 4.93 10.75
C LEU A 10 4.55 4.72 12.03
N GLN A 11 5.39 5.68 12.39
CA GLN A 11 6.22 5.67 13.59
C GLN A 11 5.91 6.88 14.47
N GLY A 12 5.89 6.67 15.79
CA GLY A 12 5.54 7.74 16.74
C GLY A 12 4.05 8.02 16.82
N SER A 13 3.67 9.07 17.53
CA SER A 13 2.29 9.48 17.75
C SER A 13 2.16 11.01 17.78
N GLY A 14 0.96 11.54 17.55
CA GLY A 14 0.68 12.97 17.53
C GLY A 14 1.60 13.72 16.56
N ASP A 15 2.10 14.88 16.96
CA ASP A 15 2.96 15.75 16.15
C ASP A 15 4.36 15.18 15.87
N GLN A 16 4.77 14.13 16.61
CA GLN A 16 6.04 13.41 16.39
C GLN A 16 5.89 12.24 15.40
N ARG A 17 4.70 12.05 14.83
CA ARG A 17 4.45 10.95 13.90
C ARG A 17 5.18 11.16 12.59
N LYS A 18 5.83 10.10 12.14
CA LYS A 18 6.52 10.05 10.85
C LYS A 18 5.95 8.92 9.99
N LEU A 19 5.98 9.11 8.69
CA LEU A 19 5.75 8.06 7.70
C LEU A 19 7.09 7.69 7.05
N VAL A 20 7.53 6.47 7.28
CA VAL A 20 8.75 5.94 6.67
C VAL A 20 8.36 5.03 5.51
N ILE A 21 8.77 5.38 4.29
CA ILE A 21 8.44 4.68 3.07
C ILE A 21 9.65 3.89 2.57
N LYS A 22 9.42 2.63 2.24
CA LYS A 22 10.37 1.79 1.52
C LYS A 22 9.75 1.31 0.22
N SER A 23 10.51 1.46 -0.88
CA SER A 23 10.10 0.98 -2.20
C SER A 23 11.04 -0.13 -2.66
N LEU A 24 10.46 -1.17 -3.22
CA LEU A 24 11.14 -2.26 -3.90
C LEU A 24 10.75 -2.20 -5.36
N SER A 25 11.70 -2.11 -6.26
CA SER A 25 11.44 -2.02 -7.70
C SER A 25 12.48 -2.77 -8.50
N GLY A 26 12.11 -3.21 -9.68
CA GLY A 26 13.02 -3.91 -10.58
C GLY A 26 12.34 -4.84 -11.57
N ASP A 27 13.16 -5.37 -12.47
CA ASP A 27 12.71 -6.30 -13.50
C ASP A 27 12.61 -7.75 -13.02
N ASN A 28 13.30 -8.09 -11.93
CA ASN A 28 13.30 -9.42 -11.34
C ASN A 28 12.19 -9.54 -10.29
N GLU A 29 11.00 -9.94 -10.74
CA GLU A 29 9.84 -10.08 -9.86
C GLU A 29 10.05 -11.08 -8.70
N PRO A 30 10.64 -12.30 -8.90
CA PRO A 30 10.92 -13.20 -7.78
C PRO A 30 11.78 -12.55 -6.69
N GLN A 31 12.82 -11.82 -7.06
CA GLN A 31 13.70 -11.13 -6.12
C GLN A 31 12.95 -10.03 -5.36
N LEU A 32 12.12 -9.26 -6.05
CA LEU A 32 11.30 -8.19 -5.45
C LEU A 32 10.31 -8.77 -4.45
N LEU A 33 9.61 -9.86 -4.81
CA LEU A 33 8.65 -10.53 -3.95
C LEU A 33 9.32 -11.17 -2.72
N ALA A 34 10.48 -11.80 -2.88
CA ALA A 34 11.25 -12.36 -1.77
C ALA A 34 11.73 -11.26 -0.79
N ALA A 35 12.19 -10.13 -1.30
CA ALA A 35 12.57 -8.98 -0.49
C ALA A 35 11.36 -8.43 0.30
N PHE A 36 10.19 -8.32 -0.34
CA PHE A 36 8.97 -7.87 0.32
C PHE A 36 8.50 -8.87 1.41
N SER A 37 8.51 -10.18 1.11
CA SER A 37 8.23 -11.22 2.10
C SER A 37 9.12 -11.08 3.34
N SER A 38 10.43 -10.89 3.14
CA SER A 38 11.39 -10.68 4.22
C SER A 38 11.10 -9.43 5.07
N ILE A 39 10.60 -8.34 4.46
CA ILE A 39 10.17 -7.15 5.21
C ILE A 39 8.98 -7.48 6.10
N LEU A 40 7.97 -8.17 5.57
CA LEU A 40 6.78 -8.55 6.33
C LEU A 40 7.10 -9.51 7.46
N ASP A 41 7.96 -10.51 7.23
CA ASP A 41 8.37 -11.45 8.26
C ASP A 41 9.14 -10.76 9.40
N LYS A 42 10.08 -9.87 9.09
CA LYS A 42 10.80 -9.07 10.10
C LYS A 42 9.87 -8.19 10.90
N TRP A 43 8.87 -7.62 10.26
CA TRP A 43 7.92 -6.73 10.92
C TRP A 43 6.95 -7.49 11.81
N SER A 44 6.57 -8.71 11.45
CA SER A 44 5.63 -9.56 12.20
C SER A 44 6.26 -10.33 13.37
N HIS A 45 7.58 -10.33 13.53
CA HIS A 45 8.33 -11.15 14.51
C HIS A 45 8.09 -10.78 15.98
N ASN A 46 7.54 -9.62 16.27
CA ASN A 46 7.30 -9.17 17.62
C ASN A 46 5.83 -9.42 17.99
N ASN A 47 5.44 -10.50 18.54
CA ASN A 47 4.12 -10.89 19.10
C ASN A 47 3.01 -9.82 19.25
N GLU A 48 3.15 -8.68 18.59
CA GLU A 48 2.17 -7.60 18.51
C GLU A 48 1.26 -7.83 17.32
N ALA A 49 -0.01 -7.48 17.47
CA ALA A 49 -0.95 -7.50 16.36
C ALA A 49 -0.49 -6.52 15.27
N ARG A 50 -0.24 -7.04 14.08
CA ARG A 50 0.19 -6.27 12.91
C ARG A 50 -0.89 -6.36 11.84
N TYR A 51 -1.16 -5.23 11.21
CA TYR A 51 -2.18 -5.11 10.18
C TYR A 51 -1.58 -4.43 8.96
N LEU A 52 -1.88 -4.95 7.79
CA LEU A 52 -1.63 -4.23 6.55
C LEU A 52 -2.80 -3.28 6.30
N CYS A 53 -2.53 -2.15 5.68
CA CYS A 53 -3.54 -1.18 5.26
C CYS A 53 -3.37 -0.88 3.78
N ALA A 54 -4.46 -0.88 3.04
CA ALA A 54 -4.50 -0.50 1.64
C ALA A 54 -5.84 0.16 1.29
N HIS A 55 -6.00 0.63 0.06
CA HIS A 55 -7.27 1.12 -0.47
C HIS A 55 -7.80 0.13 -1.50
N ASN A 56 -8.90 -0.53 -1.20
CA ASN A 56 -9.41 -1.69 -1.95
C ASN A 56 -8.42 -2.87 -2.00
N GLY A 57 -7.51 -2.93 -1.04
CA GLY A 57 -6.42 -3.90 -1.03
C GLY A 57 -6.87 -5.31 -0.71
N LYS A 58 -7.95 -5.47 0.07
CA LYS A 58 -8.51 -6.79 0.38
C LYS A 58 -9.04 -7.50 -0.87
N GLU A 59 -9.56 -6.76 -1.83
CA GLU A 59 -10.05 -7.30 -3.09
C GLU A 59 -8.98 -7.35 -4.18
N PHE A 60 -7.99 -6.45 -4.15
CA PHE A 60 -7.02 -6.32 -5.22
C PHE A 60 -5.57 -6.61 -4.78
N ASP A 61 -4.95 -5.74 -3.97
CA ASP A 61 -3.50 -5.79 -3.72
C ASP A 61 -3.07 -7.08 -3.03
N PHE A 62 -3.72 -7.45 -1.91
CA PHE A 62 -3.33 -8.62 -1.14
C PHE A 62 -3.53 -9.92 -1.91
N PRO A 63 -4.69 -10.18 -2.54
CA PRO A 63 -4.86 -11.35 -3.39
C PRO A 63 -3.91 -11.40 -4.57
N TYR A 64 -3.60 -10.24 -5.18
CA TYR A 64 -2.68 -10.18 -6.31
C TYR A 64 -1.24 -10.52 -5.88
N LEU A 65 -0.76 -9.93 -4.78
CA LEU A 65 0.53 -10.25 -4.18
C LEU A 65 0.66 -11.75 -3.86
N CYS A 66 -0.34 -12.32 -3.18
CA CYS A 66 -0.36 -13.75 -2.84
C CYS A 66 -0.25 -14.64 -4.07
N ARG A 67 -1.06 -14.38 -5.11
CA ARG A 67 -1.01 -15.14 -6.36
C ARG A 67 0.34 -15.02 -7.05
N ARG A 68 0.93 -13.81 -7.08
CA ARG A 68 2.26 -13.62 -7.69
C ARG A 68 3.36 -14.33 -6.91
N MET A 69 3.30 -14.35 -5.57
CA MET A 69 4.22 -15.11 -4.73
C MET A 69 4.12 -16.62 -5.04
N ILE A 70 2.91 -17.17 -5.05
CA ILE A 70 2.70 -18.60 -5.36
C ILE A 70 3.22 -18.95 -6.76
N ILE A 71 2.92 -18.14 -7.78
CA ILE A 71 3.39 -18.35 -9.16
C ILE A 71 4.92 -18.36 -9.24
N ASN A 72 5.59 -17.58 -8.41
CA ASN A 72 7.05 -17.47 -8.38
C ASN A 72 7.70 -18.41 -7.34
N ASN A 73 6.94 -19.33 -6.73
CA ASN A 73 7.42 -20.26 -5.68
C ASN A 73 8.00 -19.53 -4.46
N ILE A 74 7.46 -18.37 -4.11
CA ILE A 74 7.82 -17.62 -2.91
C ILE A 74 6.84 -17.99 -1.80
N PRO A 75 7.31 -18.44 -0.62
CA PRO A 75 6.45 -18.71 0.53
C PRO A 75 5.66 -17.47 0.95
N LEU A 76 4.39 -17.66 1.26
CA LEU A 76 3.56 -16.57 1.78
C LEU A 76 3.98 -16.22 3.21
N PRO A 77 4.32 -14.96 3.50
CA PRO A 77 4.51 -14.51 4.88
C PRO A 77 3.20 -14.63 5.65
N SER A 78 3.28 -14.83 6.97
CA SER A 78 2.11 -15.08 7.83
C SER A 78 1.01 -14.02 7.68
N LEU A 79 1.39 -12.75 7.52
CA LEU A 79 0.46 -11.63 7.29
C LEU A 79 -0.36 -11.75 6.00
N LEU A 80 0.21 -12.33 4.96
CA LEU A 80 -0.47 -12.51 3.67
C LEU A 80 -1.12 -13.90 3.53
N ASN A 81 -0.89 -14.82 4.46
CA ASN A 81 -1.52 -16.15 4.39
C ASN A 81 -2.98 -16.11 4.84
N ILE A 82 -3.81 -15.51 4.00
CA ILE A 82 -5.25 -15.33 4.21
C ILE A 82 -6.10 -16.30 3.40
N ALA A 83 -5.49 -17.33 2.79
CA ALA A 83 -6.20 -18.32 1.99
C ALA A 83 -7.30 -19.03 2.78
N GLY A 84 -8.49 -19.12 2.21
CA GLY A 84 -9.65 -19.75 2.83
C GLY A 84 -10.33 -18.96 3.94
N LYS A 85 -9.80 -17.81 4.33
CA LYS A 85 -10.44 -16.91 5.30
C LYS A 85 -11.65 -16.21 4.67
N LYS A 86 -12.71 -16.07 5.45
CA LYS A 86 -13.84 -15.25 5.07
C LYS A 86 -13.49 -13.75 5.17
N PRO A 87 -14.18 -12.85 4.44
CA PRO A 87 -13.84 -11.41 4.46
C PRO A 87 -13.74 -10.81 5.86
N TRP A 88 -14.62 -11.19 6.77
CA TRP A 88 -14.62 -10.69 8.16
C TRP A 88 -13.53 -11.31 9.07
N GLU A 89 -12.87 -12.37 8.63
CA GLU A 89 -11.73 -12.98 9.33
C GLU A 89 -10.39 -12.34 8.92
N ILE A 90 -10.42 -11.51 7.86
CA ILE A 90 -9.25 -10.77 7.38
C ILE A 90 -9.16 -9.47 8.19
N THR A 91 -8.21 -9.41 9.11
CA THR A 91 -8.02 -8.29 10.03
C THR A 91 -7.31 -7.08 9.42
N HIS A 92 -6.85 -7.19 8.18
CA HIS A 92 -6.23 -6.06 7.48
C HIS A 92 -7.19 -4.90 7.32
N LEU A 93 -6.65 -3.69 7.31
CA LEU A 93 -7.39 -2.46 7.18
C LEU A 93 -7.55 -2.10 5.69
N ASP A 94 -8.72 -1.62 5.34
CA ASP A 94 -9.02 -1.16 3.99
C ASP A 94 -9.75 0.17 4.06
N THR A 95 -9.12 1.22 3.57
CA THR A 95 -9.68 2.58 3.66
C THR A 95 -10.94 2.75 2.81
N LEU A 96 -11.13 1.93 1.77
CA LEU A 96 -12.39 1.91 1.03
C LEU A 96 -13.52 1.31 1.88
N GLU A 97 -13.27 0.20 2.59
CA GLU A 97 -14.27 -0.39 3.49
C GLU A 97 -14.59 0.54 4.66
N LEU A 98 -13.58 1.19 5.26
CA LEU A 98 -13.77 2.16 6.33
C LEU A 98 -14.63 3.35 5.87
N TRP A 99 -14.47 3.80 4.62
CA TRP A 99 -15.24 4.90 4.05
C TRP A 99 -16.69 4.52 3.72
N LYS A 100 -16.96 3.26 3.40
CA LYS A 100 -18.28 2.81 2.94
C LYS A 100 -19.38 2.95 4.00
N PHE A 101 -19.09 2.83 5.28
CA PHE A 101 -20.10 2.86 6.35
C PHE A 101 -21.35 2.00 6.05
N GLY A 102 -21.16 0.86 5.38
CA GLY A 102 -22.27 -0.03 4.98
C GLY A 102 -22.85 0.23 3.58
N ASP A 103 -22.39 1.25 2.85
CA ASP A 103 -22.71 1.44 1.43
C ASP A 103 -21.78 0.58 0.57
N PHE A 104 -22.26 -0.58 0.12
CA PHE A 104 -21.49 -1.51 -0.70
C PHE A 104 -21.62 -1.28 -2.21
N LYS A 105 -22.46 -0.34 -2.64
CA LYS A 105 -22.78 -0.17 -4.07
C LYS A 105 -21.80 0.72 -4.80
N ASN A 106 -21.14 1.63 -4.10
CA ASN A 106 -20.31 2.66 -4.73
C ASN A 106 -18.82 2.42 -4.46
N TYR A 107 -18.05 2.45 -5.54
CA TYR A 107 -16.58 2.48 -5.46
C TYR A 107 -16.11 3.92 -5.43
N THR A 108 -15.30 4.25 -4.44
CA THR A 108 -14.63 5.55 -4.32
C THR A 108 -13.13 5.34 -4.52
N SER A 109 -12.53 5.92 -5.56
CA SER A 109 -11.08 5.80 -5.76
C SER A 109 -10.29 6.55 -4.70
N LEU A 110 -9.01 6.17 -4.49
CA LEU A 110 -8.10 6.82 -3.56
C LEU A 110 -8.05 8.34 -3.79
N ASN A 111 -7.90 8.77 -5.04
CA ASN A 111 -7.83 10.19 -5.41
C ASN A 111 -9.14 10.93 -5.16
N LEU A 112 -10.29 10.30 -5.45
CA LEU A 112 -11.59 10.91 -5.18
C LEU A 112 -11.80 11.07 -3.67
N LEU A 113 -11.45 10.06 -2.88
CA LEU A 113 -11.56 10.12 -1.42
C LEU A 113 -10.62 11.18 -0.83
N ALA A 114 -9.38 11.27 -1.30
CA ALA A 114 -8.44 12.31 -0.89
C ALA A 114 -9.00 13.71 -1.18
N THR A 115 -9.56 13.91 -2.38
CA THR A 115 -10.18 15.19 -2.77
C THR A 115 -11.36 15.53 -1.86
N ALA A 116 -12.24 14.58 -1.59
CA ALA A 116 -13.39 14.76 -0.70
C ALA A 116 -13.00 15.14 0.74
N LEU A 117 -11.85 14.61 1.20
CA LEU A 117 -11.29 14.89 2.52
C LEU A 117 -10.37 16.13 2.56
N SER A 118 -10.21 16.83 1.44
CA SER A 118 -9.29 17.98 1.28
C SER A 118 -7.82 17.60 1.62
N ILE A 119 -7.44 16.36 1.34
CA ILE A 119 -6.08 15.88 1.49
C ILE A 119 -5.32 16.21 0.21
N PRO A 120 -4.16 16.91 0.31
CA PRO A 120 -3.36 17.21 -0.87
C PRO A 120 -2.95 15.92 -1.59
N THR A 121 -3.38 15.78 -2.83
CA THR A 121 -2.85 14.75 -3.73
C THR A 121 -1.84 15.43 -4.63
N PRO A 122 -0.61 14.93 -4.75
CA PRO A 122 0.28 15.40 -5.80
C PRO A 122 -0.43 15.20 -7.13
N LYS A 123 -0.38 16.21 -8.01
CA LYS A 123 -0.83 16.01 -9.39
C LYS A 123 0.07 14.96 -10.01
N ASP A 124 -0.44 13.76 -10.14
CA ASP A 124 0.27 12.70 -10.83
C ASP A 124 0.08 12.87 -12.33
N ASP A 125 1.17 12.65 -13.03
CA ASP A 125 1.21 12.63 -14.48
C ASP A 125 0.86 11.23 -15.04
N ILE A 126 0.70 10.23 -14.15
CA ILE A 126 0.28 8.87 -14.48
C ILE A 126 -0.80 8.37 -13.49
N ASP A 127 -1.56 7.41 -13.95
CA ASP A 127 -2.48 6.61 -13.15
C ASP A 127 -2.19 5.12 -13.31
N GLY A 128 -2.88 4.28 -12.53
CA GLY A 128 -2.66 2.83 -12.54
C GLY A 128 -2.81 2.18 -13.91
N SER A 129 -3.64 2.73 -14.81
CA SER A 129 -3.84 2.19 -16.16
C SER A 129 -2.65 2.48 -17.08
N MET A 130 -1.87 3.50 -16.77
CA MET A 130 -0.70 3.93 -17.55
C MET A 130 0.59 3.20 -17.15
N VAL A 131 0.63 2.53 -16.01
CA VAL A 131 1.83 1.86 -15.48
C VAL A 131 2.45 0.88 -16.49
N TRP A 132 1.63 0.13 -17.24
CA TRP A 132 2.12 -0.79 -18.26
C TRP A 132 2.86 -0.06 -19.40
N GLU A 133 2.38 1.11 -19.79
CA GLU A 133 2.98 1.93 -20.84
C GLU A 133 4.31 2.53 -20.39
N VAL A 134 4.32 3.13 -19.20
CA VAL A 134 5.52 3.68 -18.57
C VAL A 134 6.59 2.60 -18.41
N TYR A 135 6.20 1.39 -18.00
CA TYR A 135 7.14 0.28 -17.83
C TYR A 135 7.67 -0.26 -19.16
N TRP A 136 6.78 -0.57 -20.12
CA TRP A 136 7.17 -1.29 -21.32
C TRP A 136 7.65 -0.37 -22.45
N LYS A 137 7.04 0.82 -22.62
CA LYS A 137 7.38 1.74 -23.70
C LYS A 137 8.42 2.78 -23.28
N GLU A 138 8.18 3.43 -22.13
CA GLU A 138 9.07 4.52 -21.68
C GLU A 138 10.31 3.98 -20.93
N ARG A 139 10.27 2.74 -20.42
CA ARG A 139 11.33 2.14 -19.60
C ARG A 139 11.69 2.99 -18.37
N ASN A 140 10.71 3.69 -17.81
CA ASN A 140 10.89 4.63 -16.71
C ASN A 140 10.34 4.06 -15.39
N LEU A 141 11.15 3.20 -14.76
CA LEU A 141 10.78 2.57 -13.50
C LEU A 141 10.71 3.58 -12.33
N ASP A 142 11.57 4.61 -12.35
CA ASP A 142 11.61 5.63 -11.28
C ASP A 142 10.31 6.44 -11.23
N ARG A 143 9.68 6.68 -12.38
CA ARG A 143 8.36 7.32 -12.45
C ARG A 143 7.28 6.47 -11.80
N ILE A 144 7.34 5.14 -11.97
CA ILE A 144 6.43 4.20 -11.32
C ILE A 144 6.67 4.18 -9.81
N VAL A 145 7.93 4.16 -9.37
CA VAL A 145 8.29 4.23 -7.94
C VAL A 145 7.73 5.49 -7.30
N THR A 146 7.93 6.64 -7.95
CA THR A 146 7.40 7.93 -7.47
C THR A 146 5.88 7.91 -7.35
N TYR A 147 5.18 7.36 -8.34
CA TYR A 147 3.73 7.19 -8.30
C TYR A 147 3.30 6.31 -7.12
N CYS A 148 3.90 5.13 -6.94
CA CYS A 148 3.58 4.23 -5.84
C CYS A 148 3.85 4.87 -4.46
N GLN A 149 4.93 5.66 -4.32
CA GLN A 149 5.24 6.37 -3.07
C GLN A 149 4.17 7.41 -2.72
N LYS A 150 3.71 8.16 -3.71
CA LYS A 150 2.64 9.15 -3.54
C LYS A 150 1.32 8.51 -3.13
N ASP A 151 0.97 7.37 -3.70
CA ASP A 151 -0.21 6.59 -3.30
C ASP A 151 -0.11 6.16 -1.82
N VAL A 152 1.08 5.72 -1.36
CA VAL A 152 1.30 5.36 0.05
C VAL A 152 1.15 6.57 0.98
N ILE A 153 1.65 7.74 0.60
CA ILE A 153 1.49 8.98 1.39
C ILE A 153 0.01 9.36 1.48
N THR A 154 -0.68 9.35 0.36
CA THR A 154 -2.11 9.67 0.28
C THR A 154 -2.94 8.70 1.12
N LEU A 155 -2.66 7.40 1.02
CA LEU A 155 -3.30 6.35 1.81
C LEU A 155 -3.10 6.58 3.32
N ALA A 156 -1.88 6.86 3.76
CA ALA A 156 -1.58 7.10 5.18
C ALA A 156 -2.34 8.31 5.72
N ARG A 157 -2.41 9.41 4.96
CA ARG A 157 -3.16 10.62 5.31
C ARG A 157 -4.66 10.36 5.40
N ILE A 158 -5.22 9.62 4.45
CA ILE A 158 -6.63 9.20 4.48
C ILE A 158 -6.90 8.33 5.71
N PHE A 159 -6.06 7.33 5.95
CA PHE A 159 -6.23 6.46 7.11
C PHE A 159 -6.25 7.24 8.42
N LEU A 160 -5.30 8.14 8.64
CA LEU A 160 -5.26 8.97 9.84
C LEU A 160 -6.49 9.87 9.96
N ARG A 161 -6.94 10.47 8.86
CA ARG A 161 -8.17 11.30 8.85
C ARG A 161 -9.39 10.46 9.23
N LEU A 162 -9.50 9.23 8.75
CA LEU A 162 -10.61 8.32 9.11
C LEU A 162 -10.56 7.88 10.59
N GLN A 163 -9.37 7.91 11.21
CA GLN A 163 -9.20 7.63 12.64
C GLN A 163 -9.37 8.88 13.53
N GLY A 164 -9.62 10.06 12.96
CA GLY A 164 -9.68 11.31 13.69
C GLY A 164 -8.32 11.80 14.21
N GLU A 165 -7.23 11.28 13.63
CA GLU A 165 -5.86 11.59 14.03
C GLU A 165 -5.28 12.75 13.20
N PRO A 166 -4.28 13.49 13.73
CA PRO A 166 -3.55 14.48 12.98
C PRO A 166 -2.93 13.92 11.71
N GLY A 167 -2.96 14.68 10.63
CA GLY A 167 -2.31 14.32 9.37
C GLY A 167 -0.78 14.31 9.47
N ILE A 168 -0.13 13.90 8.38
CA ILE A 168 1.34 13.91 8.25
C ILE A 168 1.72 14.98 7.23
N ASP A 169 2.56 15.91 7.62
CA ASP A 169 3.17 16.90 6.75
C ASP A 169 4.31 16.27 5.93
N ASP A 170 4.63 16.88 4.78
CA ASP A 170 5.68 16.38 3.89
C ASP A 170 7.07 16.29 4.57
N GLN A 171 7.36 17.19 5.52
CA GLN A 171 8.60 17.16 6.30
C GLN A 171 8.76 15.93 7.22
N HIS A 172 7.66 15.25 7.51
CA HIS A 172 7.61 14.04 8.33
C HIS A 172 7.53 12.75 7.49
N VAL A 173 7.73 12.87 6.17
CA VAL A 173 7.82 11.72 5.26
C VAL A 173 9.28 11.42 4.99
N GLU A 174 9.72 10.21 5.34
CA GLU A 174 11.10 9.75 5.15
C GLU A 174 11.13 8.60 4.12
N PHE A 175 12.02 8.67 3.15
CA PHE A 175 12.25 7.59 2.18
C PHE A 175 13.50 6.79 2.59
N LYS A 176 13.34 5.47 2.68
CA LYS A 176 14.46 4.54 2.95
C LYS A 176 14.78 3.73 1.70
N ASN A 177 16.05 3.63 1.40
CA ASN A 177 16.58 2.74 0.36
C ASN A 177 16.55 1.27 0.81
#